data_69020780f56c53928e7c95b2976be973
#
_entry.id   69020780f56c53928e7c95b2976be973
#
_cell.length_a   1.000
_cell.length_b   1.000
_cell.length_c   1.000
_cell.angle_alpha   90.00
_cell.angle_beta   90.00
_cell.angle_gamma   90.00
#
_symmetry.space_group_name_H-M   'P 1'
#
loop_
_entity.id
_entity.type
_entity.pdbx_description
1 polymer ?
#
loop_
_entity_poly.entity_id
_entity_poly.type
_entity_poly.pdbx_seq_one_letter_code
_entity_poly.pdbx_strand_id
1 'polypeptide(L)'
;MPEQTLRDHLVAFGLSEKEADAYLVVLRSGQSTTSEVAQAADISQGYVYELASELVERGLITLDESTTPTRLRARSPEEALGTFSERLDQLSDELDQLYRRAEPGDPAIELVHSRSTVRKRIARTVDRAQDEVVATLPASEFTHLRTALAEARDRGVTIYLQLVSPLEKLPADIDWDSHGTVVKTWDATPPVTVVADERAGVMGAHSILSGRHDSAYALVFSQPDIAGAFFGNTVSNFWPMGELRHVATPDPLPATYDHIRTAVTNAALHRAAGRSLRADVTIRQVGSEETSTYEDVAVVDVRQHLVGEPTNEFPIENSLVFDTPDGPIAAGGNDGSLQPFYEGYAAVSVTLVDGIVES
;
A
#
# COMPACT_ATOMS: atom_id res chain seq x y z
N MET A 1 -30.77 -18.50 -13.86
CA MET A 1 -31.58 -17.76 -12.87
C MET A 1 -32.83 -17.24 -13.57
N PRO A 2 -34.02 -17.27 -12.95
CA PRO A 2 -35.19 -16.63 -13.54
C PRO A 2 -34.96 -15.17 -13.75
N GLU A 3 -35.33 -14.66 -14.89
CA GLU A 3 -35.17 -13.27 -15.29
C GLU A 3 -35.82 -12.27 -14.34
N GLN A 4 -36.96 -12.66 -13.75
CA GLN A 4 -37.65 -11.90 -12.72
C GLN A 4 -36.75 -11.58 -11.53
N THR A 5 -35.91 -12.52 -11.09
CA THR A 5 -34.95 -12.32 -9.98
C THR A 5 -33.90 -11.27 -10.31
N LEU A 6 -33.41 -11.25 -11.58
CA LEU A 6 -32.42 -10.25 -12.00
C LEU A 6 -33.04 -8.85 -12.07
N ARG A 7 -34.27 -8.75 -12.57
CA ARG A 7 -35.04 -7.51 -12.59
C ARG A 7 -35.27 -6.97 -11.18
N ASP A 8 -35.70 -7.83 -10.26
CA ASP A 8 -35.92 -7.45 -8.87
C ASP A 8 -34.66 -6.94 -8.17
N HIS A 9 -33.50 -7.55 -8.46
CA HIS A 9 -32.21 -7.04 -7.99
C HIS A 9 -31.88 -5.66 -8.56
N LEU A 10 -32.08 -5.42 -9.86
CA LEU A 10 -31.83 -4.13 -10.47
C LEU A 10 -32.73 -3.02 -9.88
N VAL A 11 -33.99 -3.34 -9.61
CA VAL A 11 -34.92 -2.45 -8.92
C VAL A 11 -34.46 -2.17 -7.48
N ALA A 12 -33.99 -3.18 -6.75
CA ALA A 12 -33.43 -3.02 -5.41
C ALA A 12 -32.18 -2.12 -5.41
N PHE A 13 -31.42 -2.10 -6.52
CA PHE A 13 -30.29 -1.18 -6.73
C PHE A 13 -30.71 0.21 -7.19
N GLY A 14 -32.02 0.52 -7.20
CA GLY A 14 -32.54 1.84 -7.45
C GLY A 14 -32.87 2.16 -8.91
N LEU A 15 -32.96 1.15 -9.79
CA LEU A 15 -33.56 1.32 -11.10
C LEU A 15 -35.09 1.29 -10.97
N SER A 16 -35.77 2.12 -11.75
CA SER A 16 -37.21 1.93 -11.94
C SER A 16 -37.47 0.62 -12.69
N GLU A 17 -38.67 0.09 -12.60
CA GLU A 17 -39.06 -1.14 -13.32
C GLU A 17 -38.80 -1.02 -14.83
N LYS A 18 -39.10 0.15 -15.41
CA LYS A 18 -38.91 0.43 -16.85
C LYS A 18 -37.45 0.57 -17.25
N GLU A 19 -36.61 1.15 -16.40
CA GLU A 19 -35.15 1.17 -16.62
C GLU A 19 -34.56 -0.23 -16.58
N ALA A 20 -34.98 -1.07 -15.62
CA ALA A 20 -34.54 -2.46 -15.52
C ALA A 20 -34.95 -3.26 -16.76
N ASP A 21 -36.20 -3.12 -17.22
CA ASP A 21 -36.70 -3.78 -18.42
C ASP A 21 -35.91 -3.33 -19.66
N ALA A 22 -35.72 -2.03 -19.88
CA ALA A 22 -34.94 -1.49 -20.99
C ALA A 22 -33.48 -1.95 -20.96
N TYR A 23 -32.84 -1.92 -19.78
CA TYR A 23 -31.47 -2.39 -19.62
C TYR A 23 -31.31 -3.88 -19.95
N LEU A 24 -32.22 -4.72 -19.48
CA LEU A 24 -32.20 -6.16 -19.77
C LEU A 24 -32.36 -6.47 -21.26
N VAL A 25 -33.17 -5.66 -21.99
CA VAL A 25 -33.30 -5.78 -23.43
C VAL A 25 -31.95 -5.50 -24.11
N VAL A 26 -31.30 -4.38 -23.79
CA VAL A 26 -30.00 -4.00 -24.35
C VAL A 26 -28.91 -4.99 -23.97
N LEU A 27 -28.91 -5.46 -22.71
CA LEU A 27 -27.91 -6.41 -22.21
C LEU A 27 -27.95 -7.76 -22.94
N ARG A 28 -29.15 -8.26 -23.26
CA ARG A 28 -29.31 -9.53 -24.02
C ARG A 28 -28.81 -9.43 -25.46
N SER A 29 -29.09 -8.30 -26.08
CA SER A 29 -28.73 -8.09 -27.49
C SER A 29 -27.28 -7.62 -27.64
N GLY A 30 -26.63 -7.21 -26.53
CA GLY A 30 -25.34 -6.50 -26.53
C GLY A 30 -25.42 -5.09 -27.12
N GLN A 31 -26.30 -4.88 -28.08
CA GLN A 31 -26.58 -3.61 -28.76
C GLN A 31 -28.02 -3.62 -29.33
N SER A 32 -28.75 -2.52 -29.15
CA SER A 32 -30.10 -2.36 -29.68
C SER A 32 -30.33 -0.93 -30.18
N THR A 33 -31.26 -0.75 -31.10
CA THR A 33 -31.75 0.57 -31.48
C THR A 33 -32.84 1.07 -30.52
N THR A 34 -33.08 2.37 -30.49
CA THR A 34 -34.17 2.96 -29.67
C THR A 34 -35.53 2.36 -30.01
N SER A 35 -35.78 2.04 -31.30
CA SER A 35 -37.03 1.42 -31.76
C SER A 35 -37.19 -0.02 -31.26
N GLU A 36 -36.12 -0.81 -31.25
CA GLU A 36 -36.14 -2.19 -30.75
C GLU A 36 -36.39 -2.23 -29.24
N VAL A 37 -35.75 -1.32 -28.48
CA VAL A 37 -36.00 -1.19 -27.05
C VAL A 37 -37.43 -0.75 -26.77
N ALA A 38 -37.96 0.25 -27.52
CA ALA A 38 -39.35 0.71 -27.40
C ALA A 38 -40.35 -0.42 -27.59
N GLN A 39 -40.16 -1.23 -28.62
CA GLN A 39 -41.02 -2.37 -28.93
C GLN A 39 -40.90 -3.50 -27.85
N ALA A 40 -39.69 -3.83 -27.42
CA ALA A 40 -39.47 -4.91 -26.47
C ALA A 40 -39.90 -4.58 -25.04
N ALA A 41 -39.79 -3.32 -24.62
CA ALA A 41 -40.19 -2.85 -23.28
C ALA A 41 -41.63 -2.27 -23.23
N ASP A 42 -42.36 -2.30 -24.35
CA ASP A 42 -43.72 -1.75 -24.49
C ASP A 42 -43.83 -0.29 -24.00
N ILE A 43 -42.98 0.57 -24.58
CA ILE A 43 -42.88 1.99 -24.25
C ILE A 43 -42.76 2.85 -25.52
N SER A 44 -42.97 4.14 -25.40
CA SER A 44 -42.80 5.06 -26.54
C SER A 44 -41.29 5.28 -26.84
N GLN A 45 -40.96 5.49 -28.13
CA GLN A 45 -39.58 5.76 -28.52
C GLN A 45 -39.01 7.05 -27.88
N GLY A 46 -39.85 8.09 -27.64
CA GLY A 46 -39.43 9.29 -26.90
C GLY A 46 -39.01 8.97 -25.46
N TYR A 47 -39.76 8.09 -24.80
CA TYR A 47 -39.42 7.69 -23.44
C TYR A 47 -38.14 6.80 -23.35
N VAL A 48 -37.82 6.07 -24.45
CA VAL A 48 -36.54 5.34 -24.51
C VAL A 48 -35.33 6.27 -24.40
N TYR A 49 -35.38 7.45 -24.96
CA TYR A 49 -34.30 8.44 -24.85
C TYR A 49 -34.12 8.94 -23.42
N GLU A 50 -35.20 9.14 -22.67
CA GLU A 50 -35.14 9.52 -21.26
C GLU A 50 -34.50 8.39 -20.43
N LEU A 51 -34.99 7.14 -20.60
CA LEU A 51 -34.42 5.97 -19.93
C LEU A 51 -32.96 5.73 -20.32
N ALA A 52 -32.60 5.94 -21.59
CA ALA A 52 -31.23 5.79 -22.07
C ALA A 52 -30.29 6.81 -21.41
N SER A 53 -30.73 8.06 -21.24
CA SER A 53 -29.95 9.07 -20.53
C SER A 53 -29.68 8.66 -19.07
N GLU A 54 -30.69 8.19 -18.36
CA GLU A 54 -30.57 7.70 -16.99
C GLU A 54 -29.61 6.49 -16.90
N LEU A 55 -29.74 5.53 -17.82
CA LEU A 55 -28.88 4.35 -17.87
C LEU A 55 -27.42 4.69 -18.21
N VAL A 56 -27.19 5.71 -19.05
CA VAL A 56 -25.84 6.25 -19.36
C VAL A 56 -25.26 6.93 -18.14
N GLU A 57 -26.03 7.76 -17.44
CA GLU A 57 -25.59 8.47 -16.23
C GLU A 57 -25.25 7.50 -15.10
N ARG A 58 -25.96 6.36 -15.03
CA ARG A 58 -25.66 5.27 -14.11
C ARG A 58 -24.47 4.39 -14.56
N GLY A 59 -23.96 4.60 -15.77
CA GLY A 59 -22.83 3.83 -16.29
C GLY A 59 -23.17 2.41 -16.74
N LEU A 60 -24.45 2.11 -17.05
CA LEU A 60 -24.93 0.79 -17.45
C LEU A 60 -24.85 0.56 -18.96
N ILE A 61 -25.03 1.62 -19.76
CA ILE A 61 -24.97 1.58 -21.22
C ILE A 61 -24.14 2.75 -21.78
N THR A 62 -23.82 2.67 -23.06
CA THR A 62 -23.33 3.78 -23.87
C THR A 62 -24.30 4.07 -25.00
N LEU A 63 -24.42 5.34 -25.38
CA LEU A 63 -25.25 5.81 -26.47
C LEU A 63 -24.36 6.19 -27.67
N ASP A 64 -24.67 5.66 -28.85
CA ASP A 64 -24.00 6.04 -30.10
C ASP A 64 -24.99 6.84 -30.96
N GLU A 65 -24.88 8.15 -30.89
CA GLU A 65 -25.69 9.12 -31.65
C GLU A 65 -25.10 9.43 -33.04
N SER A 66 -23.90 8.93 -33.30
CA SER A 66 -23.25 9.12 -34.61
C SER A 66 -23.88 8.28 -35.72
N THR A 67 -24.70 7.31 -35.37
CA THR A 67 -25.40 6.40 -36.28
C THR A 67 -26.89 6.70 -36.34
N THR A 68 -27.49 6.48 -37.52
CA THR A 68 -28.95 6.56 -37.69
C THR A 68 -29.45 5.17 -38.10
N PRO A 69 -30.28 4.49 -37.28
CA PRO A 69 -30.83 4.93 -36.00
C PRO A 69 -29.81 4.90 -34.86
N THR A 70 -30.02 5.76 -33.84
CA THR A 70 -29.23 5.79 -32.59
C THR A 70 -29.18 4.40 -31.93
N ARG A 71 -28.00 4.02 -31.49
CA ARG A 71 -27.75 2.68 -30.88
C ARG A 71 -27.39 2.77 -29.39
N LEU A 72 -27.99 1.89 -28.62
CA LEU A 72 -27.70 1.67 -27.21
C LEU A 72 -26.84 0.40 -27.12
N ARG A 73 -25.74 0.47 -26.37
CA ARG A 73 -24.85 -0.65 -26.13
C ARG A 73 -24.67 -0.86 -24.63
N ALA A 74 -24.91 -2.10 -24.16
CA ALA A 74 -24.63 -2.43 -22.76
C ALA A 74 -23.11 -2.41 -22.51
N ARG A 75 -22.72 -1.86 -21.35
CA ARG A 75 -21.36 -2.07 -20.85
C ARG A 75 -21.21 -3.48 -20.33
N SER A 76 -19.98 -3.99 -20.24
CA SER A 76 -19.75 -5.30 -19.62
C SER A 76 -20.27 -5.31 -18.18
N PRO A 77 -20.78 -6.45 -17.67
CA PRO A 77 -21.21 -6.53 -16.28
C PRO A 77 -20.11 -6.13 -15.27
N GLU A 78 -18.84 -6.39 -15.61
CA GLU A 78 -17.69 -6.01 -14.78
C GLU A 78 -17.54 -4.48 -14.70
N GLU A 79 -17.64 -3.76 -15.81
CA GLU A 79 -17.58 -2.30 -15.87
C GLU A 79 -18.79 -1.65 -15.17
N ALA A 80 -20.00 -2.15 -15.45
CA ALA A 80 -21.23 -1.63 -14.87
C ALA A 80 -21.24 -1.82 -13.34
N LEU A 81 -20.90 -3.02 -12.84
CA LEU A 81 -20.84 -3.29 -11.40
C LEU A 81 -19.69 -2.56 -10.71
N GLY A 82 -18.56 -2.34 -11.42
CA GLY A 82 -17.46 -1.53 -10.92
C GLY A 82 -17.90 -0.11 -10.57
N THR A 83 -18.64 0.55 -11.46
CA THR A 83 -19.17 1.91 -11.23
C THR A 83 -20.14 1.97 -10.04
N PHE A 84 -20.98 0.95 -9.87
CA PHE A 84 -21.86 0.88 -8.69
C PHE A 84 -21.08 0.66 -7.39
N SER A 85 -20.09 -0.23 -7.41
CA SER A 85 -19.23 -0.50 -6.25
C SER A 85 -18.51 0.78 -5.80
N GLU A 86 -17.94 1.55 -6.74
CA GLU A 86 -17.27 2.81 -6.43
C GLU A 86 -18.20 3.83 -5.76
N ARG A 87 -19.45 3.95 -6.26
CA ARG A 87 -20.46 4.84 -5.66
C ARG A 87 -20.89 4.40 -4.26
N LEU A 88 -21.08 3.10 -4.04
CA LEU A 88 -21.40 2.56 -2.72
C LEU A 88 -20.25 2.78 -1.74
N ASP A 89 -19.03 2.59 -2.20
CA ASP A 89 -17.83 2.84 -1.42
C ASP A 89 -17.73 4.33 -1.02
N GLN A 90 -18.00 5.26 -1.95
CA GLN A 90 -18.02 6.70 -1.66
C GLN A 90 -19.12 7.05 -0.63
N LEU A 91 -20.33 6.53 -0.82
CA LEU A 91 -21.44 6.76 0.12
C LEU A 91 -21.13 6.19 1.52
N SER A 92 -20.56 5.00 1.59
CA SER A 92 -20.10 4.39 2.85
C SER A 92 -19.12 5.29 3.57
N ASP A 93 -18.16 5.86 2.83
CA ASP A 93 -17.16 6.77 3.40
C ASP A 93 -17.77 8.07 3.93
N GLU A 94 -18.72 8.66 3.19
CA GLU A 94 -19.42 9.87 3.65
C GLU A 94 -20.25 9.61 4.90
N LEU A 95 -20.93 8.47 4.95
CA LEU A 95 -21.69 8.05 6.14
C LEU A 95 -20.75 7.78 7.33
N ASP A 96 -19.62 7.10 7.11
CA ASP A 96 -18.62 6.87 8.13
C ASP A 96 -18.03 8.18 8.68
N GLN A 97 -17.78 9.17 7.82
CA GLN A 97 -17.31 10.48 8.26
C GLN A 97 -18.33 11.21 9.13
N LEU A 98 -19.62 11.11 8.81
CA LEU A 98 -20.69 11.70 9.62
C LEU A 98 -20.84 10.97 10.96
N TYR A 99 -20.78 9.66 10.95
CA TYR A 99 -20.84 8.82 12.14
C TYR A 99 -19.70 9.12 13.11
N ARG A 100 -18.46 9.23 12.61
CA ARG A 100 -17.26 9.51 13.40
C ARG A 100 -17.18 10.94 13.94
N ARG A 101 -17.81 11.92 13.30
CA ARG A 101 -17.93 13.27 13.88
C ARG A 101 -18.71 13.30 15.19
N ALA A 102 -19.44 12.24 15.48
CA ALA A 102 -20.19 12.07 16.72
C ALA A 102 -19.37 11.43 17.86
N GLU A 103 -18.19 10.84 17.57
CA GLU A 103 -17.30 10.23 18.57
C GLU A 103 -15.99 11.03 18.69
N PRO A 104 -15.65 11.56 19.88
CA PRO A 104 -14.41 12.29 20.08
C PRO A 104 -13.22 11.34 20.27
N GLY A 105 -12.27 11.37 19.34
CA GLY A 105 -10.95 10.73 19.39
C GLY A 105 -10.71 9.72 18.28
N ASP A 106 -9.51 9.80 17.63
CA ASP A 106 -9.04 8.71 16.75
C ASP A 106 -8.82 7.47 17.64
N PRO A 107 -9.54 6.35 17.45
CA PRO A 107 -9.35 5.18 18.28
C PRO A 107 -7.95 4.61 18.05
N ALA A 108 -7.28 4.23 19.12
CA ALA A 108 -5.97 3.58 19.05
C ALA A 108 -6.01 2.28 18.21
N ILE A 109 -7.18 1.66 18.12
CA ILE A 109 -7.46 0.45 17.35
C ILE A 109 -8.87 0.59 16.74
N GLU A 110 -8.99 0.34 15.43
CA GLU A 110 -10.24 0.38 14.68
C GLU A 110 -10.38 -0.86 13.80
N LEU A 111 -11.59 -1.47 13.76
CA LEU A 111 -11.95 -2.51 12.81
C LEU A 111 -12.67 -1.90 11.61
N VAL A 112 -12.17 -2.15 10.41
CA VAL A 112 -12.70 -1.63 9.16
C VAL A 112 -13.11 -2.76 8.24
N HIS A 113 -14.33 -2.71 7.72
CA HIS A 113 -14.91 -3.75 6.83
C HIS A 113 -14.98 -3.30 5.36
N SER A 114 -14.96 -2.00 5.10
CA SER A 114 -15.04 -1.44 3.75
C SER A 114 -13.68 -1.42 3.06
N ARG A 115 -13.60 -1.96 1.84
CA ARG A 115 -12.39 -1.94 0.99
C ARG A 115 -11.90 -0.52 0.76
N SER A 116 -12.78 0.41 0.41
CA SER A 116 -12.41 1.80 0.14
C SER A 116 -11.87 2.49 1.38
N THR A 117 -12.48 2.23 2.54
CA THR A 117 -11.96 2.75 3.82
C THR A 117 -10.59 2.17 4.13
N VAL A 118 -10.38 0.86 3.90
CA VAL A 118 -9.05 0.24 4.09
C VAL A 118 -8.01 0.88 3.16
N ARG A 119 -8.32 1.09 1.87
CA ARG A 119 -7.44 1.80 0.93
C ARG A 119 -7.09 3.21 1.40
N LYS A 120 -8.09 3.98 1.84
CA LYS A 120 -7.87 5.32 2.39
C LYS A 120 -7.01 5.30 3.65
N ARG A 121 -7.20 4.31 4.53
CA ARG A 121 -6.36 4.15 5.72
C ARG A 121 -4.92 3.80 5.35
N ILE A 122 -4.71 2.92 4.39
CA ILE A 122 -3.37 2.58 3.87
C ILE A 122 -2.71 3.83 3.27
N ALA A 123 -3.39 4.52 2.35
CA ALA A 123 -2.85 5.75 1.75
C ALA A 123 -2.48 6.78 2.83
N ARG A 124 -3.38 7.04 3.79
CA ARG A 124 -3.11 7.96 4.91
C ARG A 124 -1.94 7.52 5.80
N THR A 125 -1.75 6.21 5.98
CA THR A 125 -0.60 5.69 6.73
C THR A 125 0.70 5.99 5.99
N VAL A 126 0.75 5.78 4.68
CA VAL A 126 1.90 6.10 3.82
C VAL A 126 2.14 7.62 3.75
N ASP A 127 1.09 8.42 3.59
CA ASP A 127 1.20 9.89 3.51
C ASP A 127 1.77 10.51 4.79
N ARG A 128 1.51 9.91 5.95
CA ARG A 128 1.98 10.38 7.24
C ARG A 128 3.35 9.86 7.66
N ALA A 129 3.87 8.86 6.94
CA ALA A 129 5.18 8.30 7.21
C ALA A 129 6.27 9.37 7.11
N GLN A 130 7.20 9.35 8.06
CA GLN A 130 8.33 10.26 8.16
C GLN A 130 9.65 9.57 7.86
N ASP A 131 9.83 8.33 8.34
CA ASP A 131 11.08 7.61 8.26
C ASP A 131 10.99 6.38 7.35
N GLU A 132 9.99 5.53 7.58
CA GLU A 132 9.88 4.28 6.83
C GLU A 132 8.45 3.76 6.65
N VAL A 133 8.27 2.95 5.62
CA VAL A 133 7.06 2.14 5.39
C VAL A 133 7.48 0.72 5.04
N VAL A 134 6.89 -0.26 5.74
CA VAL A 134 6.91 -1.67 5.33
C VAL A 134 5.52 -2.06 4.88
N ALA A 135 5.40 -2.55 3.66
CA ALA A 135 4.11 -2.87 3.06
C ALA A 135 4.12 -4.23 2.35
N THR A 136 3.14 -5.07 2.66
CA THR A 136 2.79 -6.29 1.92
C THR A 136 1.38 -6.13 1.38
N LEU A 137 1.22 -6.00 0.06
CA LEU A 137 -0.03 -5.60 -0.59
C LEU A 137 -0.30 -6.43 -1.84
N PRO A 138 -1.59 -6.73 -2.17
CA PRO A 138 -1.93 -7.26 -3.48
C PRO A 138 -1.43 -6.36 -4.61
N ALA A 139 -0.87 -6.94 -5.65
CA ALA A 139 -0.36 -6.22 -6.82
C ALA A 139 -1.42 -5.30 -7.47
N SER A 140 -2.70 -5.70 -7.40
CA SER A 140 -3.83 -4.89 -7.87
C SER A 140 -3.98 -3.55 -7.15
N GLU A 141 -3.45 -3.42 -5.92
CA GLU A 141 -3.53 -2.18 -5.13
C GLU A 141 -2.43 -1.17 -5.49
N PHE A 142 -1.38 -1.60 -6.19
CA PHE A 142 -0.27 -0.72 -6.58
C PHE A 142 -0.76 0.54 -7.31
N THR A 143 -1.66 0.38 -8.30
CA THR A 143 -2.19 1.51 -9.08
C THR A 143 -2.91 2.55 -8.21
N HIS A 144 -3.57 2.11 -7.13
CA HIS A 144 -4.27 3.00 -6.20
C HIS A 144 -3.35 3.74 -5.23
N LEU A 145 -2.19 3.15 -4.95
CA LEU A 145 -1.23 3.66 -3.94
C LEU A 145 0.00 4.32 -4.54
N ARG A 146 0.22 4.20 -5.86
CA ARG A 146 1.44 4.67 -6.51
C ARG A 146 1.75 6.15 -6.24
N THR A 147 0.73 7.01 -6.19
CA THR A 147 0.91 8.45 -5.91
C THR A 147 1.40 8.66 -4.48
N ALA A 148 0.74 8.05 -3.49
CA ALA A 148 1.14 8.15 -2.09
C ALA A 148 2.55 7.59 -1.85
N LEU A 149 2.90 6.47 -2.51
CA LEU A 149 4.25 5.89 -2.45
C LEU A 149 5.30 6.84 -3.06
N ALA A 150 5.01 7.43 -4.21
CA ALA A 150 5.92 8.37 -4.87
C ALA A 150 6.15 9.63 -4.01
N GLU A 151 5.08 10.22 -3.50
CA GLU A 151 5.17 11.39 -2.60
C GLU A 151 5.93 11.07 -1.31
N ALA A 152 5.77 9.86 -0.77
CA ALA A 152 6.55 9.41 0.39
C ALA A 152 8.04 9.26 0.05
N ARG A 153 8.36 8.68 -1.13
CA ARG A 153 9.76 8.63 -1.63
C ARG A 153 10.36 10.01 -1.83
N ASP A 154 9.61 10.94 -2.41
CA ASP A 154 10.05 12.34 -2.60
C ASP A 154 10.33 13.05 -1.26
N ARG A 155 9.67 12.64 -0.18
CA ARG A 155 9.97 13.10 1.19
C ARG A 155 11.18 12.42 1.84
N GLY A 156 11.79 11.43 1.18
CA GLY A 156 12.94 10.67 1.71
C GLY A 156 12.54 9.45 2.55
N VAL A 157 11.27 9.05 2.56
CA VAL A 157 10.82 7.88 3.30
C VAL A 157 11.39 6.61 2.69
N THR A 158 11.96 5.74 3.51
CA THR A 158 12.44 4.41 3.12
C THR A 158 11.26 3.47 2.97
N ILE A 159 11.04 2.91 1.77
CA ILE A 159 9.88 2.06 1.49
C ILE A 159 10.34 0.64 1.14
N TYR A 160 9.93 -0.33 1.97
CA TYR A 160 10.05 -1.77 1.73
C TYR A 160 8.71 -2.29 1.24
N LEU A 161 8.59 -2.48 -0.07
CA LEU A 161 7.33 -2.85 -0.73
C LEU A 161 7.38 -4.29 -1.20
N GLN A 162 6.50 -5.14 -0.67
CA GLN A 162 6.27 -6.49 -1.16
C GLN A 162 4.90 -6.57 -1.83
N LEU A 163 4.90 -6.81 -3.15
CA LEU A 163 3.68 -6.98 -3.93
C LEU A 163 3.38 -8.46 -4.11
N VAL A 164 2.14 -8.84 -3.79
CA VAL A 164 1.71 -10.24 -3.78
C VAL A 164 0.60 -10.49 -4.79
N SER A 165 0.20 -11.75 -4.99
CA SER A 165 -0.83 -12.13 -5.97
C SER A 165 -2.06 -11.22 -5.94
N PRO A 166 -2.67 -10.93 -7.09
CA PRO A 166 -2.34 -11.45 -8.44
C PRO A 166 -1.28 -10.59 -9.14
N LEU A 167 -0.08 -11.15 -9.39
CA LEU A 167 1.06 -10.42 -9.95
C LEU A 167 0.86 -9.97 -11.40
N GLU A 168 -0.01 -10.64 -12.17
CA GLU A 168 -0.40 -10.25 -13.52
C GLU A 168 -1.15 -8.89 -13.58
N LYS A 169 -1.57 -8.37 -12.44
CA LYS A 169 -2.18 -7.04 -12.33
C LYS A 169 -1.16 -5.90 -12.27
N LEU A 170 0.14 -6.21 -12.17
CA LEU A 170 1.18 -5.18 -12.19
C LEU A 170 1.29 -4.57 -13.59
N PRO A 171 1.38 -3.24 -13.71
CA PRO A 171 1.73 -2.59 -14.97
C PRO A 171 3.11 -3.06 -15.49
N ALA A 172 3.28 -3.10 -16.81
CA ALA A 172 4.55 -3.55 -17.41
C ALA A 172 5.68 -2.54 -17.20
N ASP A 173 5.34 -1.24 -17.23
CA ASP A 173 6.32 -0.15 -17.18
C ASP A 173 6.17 0.62 -15.84
N ILE A 174 6.84 0.12 -14.81
CA ILE A 174 6.87 0.77 -13.49
C ILE A 174 8.27 1.35 -13.26
N ASP A 175 8.33 2.64 -12.97
CA ASP A 175 9.51 3.26 -12.37
C ASP A 175 9.55 2.91 -10.88
N TRP A 176 10.25 1.84 -10.54
CA TRP A 176 10.34 1.33 -9.18
C TRP A 176 11.07 2.27 -8.22
N ASP A 177 12.07 3.02 -8.69
CA ASP A 177 12.82 4.00 -7.88
C ASP A 177 11.90 5.04 -7.25
N SER A 178 10.89 5.46 -8.00
CA SER A 178 9.89 6.42 -7.51
C SER A 178 8.90 5.84 -6.50
N HIS A 179 8.85 4.51 -6.31
CA HIS A 179 7.78 3.90 -5.51
C HIS A 179 8.27 3.01 -4.37
N GLY A 180 9.54 2.63 -4.35
CA GLY A 180 10.08 1.78 -3.31
C GLY A 180 11.60 1.80 -3.24
N THR A 181 12.14 1.78 -2.02
CA THR A 181 13.59 1.64 -1.79
C THR A 181 14.03 0.21 -2.09
N VAL A 182 13.27 -0.76 -1.60
CA VAL A 182 13.43 -2.17 -1.93
C VAL A 182 12.07 -2.73 -2.29
N VAL A 183 11.96 -3.34 -3.48
CA VAL A 183 10.73 -3.94 -3.96
C VAL A 183 10.90 -5.42 -4.15
N LYS A 184 10.00 -6.21 -3.60
CA LYS A 184 9.90 -7.65 -3.77
C LYS A 184 8.54 -8.04 -4.33
N THR A 185 8.48 -9.20 -4.99
CA THR A 185 7.24 -9.83 -5.41
C THR A 185 7.14 -11.24 -4.85
N TRP A 186 5.93 -11.67 -4.50
CA TRP A 186 5.68 -13.01 -3.98
C TRP A 186 4.35 -13.55 -4.50
N ASP A 187 4.38 -14.69 -5.19
CA ASP A 187 3.15 -15.33 -5.68
C ASP A 187 2.46 -16.12 -4.57
N ALA A 188 1.82 -15.38 -3.66
CA ALA A 188 1.08 -15.90 -2.52
C ALA A 188 0.03 -14.88 -2.08
N THR A 189 -0.78 -15.25 -1.09
CA THR A 189 -1.87 -14.41 -0.54
C THR A 189 -1.72 -14.23 0.98
N PRO A 190 -0.59 -13.68 1.48
CA PRO A 190 -0.43 -13.38 2.89
C PRO A 190 -1.42 -12.30 3.34
N PRO A 191 -1.58 -12.06 4.65
CA PRO A 191 -2.30 -10.90 5.14
C PRO A 191 -1.76 -9.60 4.54
N VAL A 192 -2.66 -8.66 4.24
CA VAL A 192 -2.28 -7.28 3.93
C VAL A 192 -1.69 -6.66 5.19
N THR A 193 -0.52 -6.05 5.06
CA THR A 193 0.13 -5.36 6.17
C THR A 193 0.81 -4.10 5.64
N VAL A 194 0.53 -2.97 6.28
CA VAL A 194 1.24 -1.71 6.06
C VAL A 194 1.55 -1.12 7.42
N VAL A 195 2.81 -0.88 7.69
CA VAL A 195 3.28 -0.26 8.93
C VAL A 195 4.17 0.91 8.59
N ALA A 196 3.93 2.06 9.20
CA ALA A 196 4.74 3.27 9.07
C ALA A 196 5.40 3.62 10.40
N ASP A 197 6.70 3.90 10.37
CA ASP A 197 7.53 4.40 11.47
C ASP A 197 7.42 3.55 12.76
N GLU A 198 7.05 2.29 12.66
CA GLU A 198 6.70 1.41 13.78
C GLU A 198 5.67 2.04 14.77
N ARG A 199 4.82 2.94 14.32
CA ARG A 199 3.87 3.68 15.16
C ARG A 199 2.42 3.46 14.79
N ALA A 200 2.15 3.29 13.51
CA ALA A 200 0.80 3.13 13.00
C ALA A 200 0.76 2.17 11.81
N GLY A 201 -0.41 1.58 11.56
CA GLY A 201 -0.53 0.69 10.43
C GLY A 201 -1.93 0.16 10.18
N VAL A 202 -1.98 -0.68 9.17
CA VAL A 202 -3.17 -1.43 8.75
C VAL A 202 -2.77 -2.88 8.56
N MET A 203 -3.55 -3.81 9.13
CA MET A 203 -3.37 -5.25 8.94
C MET A 203 -4.72 -5.91 8.71
N GLY A 204 -4.82 -6.79 7.73
CA GLY A 204 -6.09 -7.46 7.42
C GLY A 204 -5.95 -8.68 6.54
N ALA A 205 -7.06 -9.39 6.35
CA ALA A 205 -7.10 -10.50 5.43
C ALA A 205 -6.80 -10.03 3.99
N HIS A 206 -6.06 -10.83 3.21
CA HIS A 206 -5.79 -10.54 1.80
C HIS A 206 -7.09 -10.26 1.00
N SER A 207 -8.15 -10.99 1.30
CA SER A 207 -9.45 -10.88 0.63
C SER A 207 -10.14 -9.53 0.80
N ILE A 208 -9.78 -8.73 1.81
CA ILE A 208 -10.37 -7.39 2.01
C ILE A 208 -10.07 -6.46 0.83
N LEU A 209 -8.91 -6.64 0.17
CA LEU A 209 -8.49 -5.86 -0.99
C LEU A 209 -8.64 -6.60 -2.31
N SER A 210 -8.52 -7.94 -2.35
CA SER A 210 -8.48 -8.73 -3.58
C SER A 210 -9.72 -9.59 -3.83
N GLY A 211 -10.57 -9.82 -2.82
CA GLY A 211 -11.64 -10.82 -2.84
C GLY A 211 -13.07 -10.27 -2.74
N ARG A 212 -14.00 -11.23 -2.63
CA ARG A 212 -15.40 -11.01 -2.29
C ARG A 212 -15.56 -10.93 -0.77
N HIS A 213 -16.39 -10.01 -0.30
CA HIS A 213 -16.31 -9.46 1.04
C HIS A 213 -17.24 -10.00 2.08
N ASP A 214 -17.57 -11.21 2.23
CA ASP A 214 -18.66 -11.56 3.13
C ASP A 214 -18.34 -11.51 4.63
N SER A 215 -17.05 -11.43 5.03
CA SER A 215 -16.65 -11.32 6.44
C SER A 215 -15.22 -10.80 6.68
N ALA A 216 -14.56 -10.29 5.65
CA ALA A 216 -13.20 -9.79 5.80
C ALA A 216 -13.17 -8.42 6.49
N TYR A 217 -12.19 -8.20 7.34
CA TYR A 217 -11.95 -6.92 7.99
C TYR A 217 -10.46 -6.62 8.04
N ALA A 218 -10.14 -5.35 8.25
CA ALA A 218 -8.80 -4.88 8.57
C ALA A 218 -8.79 -4.22 9.94
N LEU A 219 -7.68 -4.37 10.63
CA LEU A 219 -7.33 -3.69 11.85
C LEU A 219 -6.51 -2.44 11.46
N VAL A 220 -6.96 -1.26 11.84
CA VAL A 220 -6.20 -0.01 11.78
C VAL A 220 -5.73 0.30 13.19
N PHE A 221 -4.47 0.64 13.35
CA PHE A 221 -3.88 0.86 14.68
C PHE A 221 -2.89 2.03 14.67
N SER A 222 -2.79 2.70 15.83
CA SER A 222 -1.84 3.78 16.09
C SER A 222 -1.14 3.60 17.45
N GLN A 223 -0.82 2.34 17.79
CA GLN A 223 -0.10 1.93 19.00
C GLN A 223 1.27 1.37 18.61
N PRO A 224 2.39 1.95 19.12
CA PRO A 224 3.74 1.52 18.77
C PRO A 224 4.01 0.03 19.03
N ASP A 225 3.59 -0.51 20.16
CA ASP A 225 3.80 -1.93 20.50
C ASP A 225 3.13 -2.87 19.49
N ILE A 226 1.93 -2.50 19.03
CA ILE A 226 1.20 -3.26 18.00
C ILE A 226 1.88 -3.10 16.65
N ALA A 227 2.28 -1.88 16.30
CA ALA A 227 2.97 -1.58 15.06
C ALA A 227 4.30 -2.33 14.97
N GLY A 228 5.11 -2.30 16.02
CA GLY A 228 6.37 -3.05 16.11
C GLY A 228 6.17 -4.56 15.98
N ALA A 229 5.11 -5.12 16.60
CA ALA A 229 4.79 -6.55 16.47
C ALA A 229 4.44 -6.94 15.03
N PHE A 230 3.62 -6.15 14.32
CA PHE A 230 3.29 -6.41 12.92
C PHE A 230 4.46 -6.13 11.97
N PHE A 231 5.28 -5.13 12.25
CA PHE A 231 6.52 -4.88 11.55
C PHE A 231 7.44 -6.11 11.66
N GLY A 232 7.75 -6.53 12.88
CA GLY A 232 8.63 -7.68 13.15
C GLY A 232 8.11 -8.98 12.51
N ASN A 233 6.80 -9.23 12.59
CA ASN A 233 6.17 -10.37 11.92
C ASN A 233 6.34 -10.31 10.38
N THR A 234 6.13 -9.13 9.79
CA THR A 234 6.26 -8.94 8.33
C THR A 234 7.69 -9.17 7.88
N VAL A 235 8.67 -8.56 8.55
CA VAL A 235 10.09 -8.66 8.21
C VAL A 235 10.63 -10.08 8.41
N SER A 236 10.18 -10.78 9.47
CA SER A 236 10.70 -12.13 9.79
C SER A 236 10.03 -13.23 8.97
N ASN A 237 8.74 -13.12 8.65
CA ASN A 237 7.98 -14.23 8.08
C ASN A 237 7.54 -14.02 6.62
N PHE A 238 7.25 -12.79 6.19
CA PHE A 238 6.73 -12.53 4.85
C PHE A 238 7.79 -11.98 3.91
N TRP A 239 8.58 -11.04 4.37
CA TRP A 239 9.62 -10.39 3.58
C TRP A 239 10.66 -11.36 2.99
N PRO A 240 11.17 -12.36 3.72
CA PRO A 240 12.12 -13.33 3.18
C PRO A 240 11.56 -14.21 2.06
N MET A 241 10.22 -14.36 1.99
CA MET A 241 9.55 -15.19 0.99
C MET A 241 9.47 -14.51 -0.39
N GLY A 242 9.71 -13.20 -0.46
CA GLY A 242 9.63 -12.44 -1.70
C GLY A 242 10.90 -12.50 -2.53
N GLU A 243 10.73 -12.57 -3.87
CA GLU A 243 11.81 -12.42 -4.83
C GLU A 243 12.14 -10.94 -5.03
N LEU A 244 13.43 -10.58 -5.02
CA LEU A 244 13.89 -9.22 -5.22
C LEU A 244 13.55 -8.75 -6.64
N ARG A 245 12.86 -7.63 -6.75
CA ARG A 245 12.48 -7.01 -8.02
C ARG A 245 13.26 -5.75 -8.31
N HIS A 246 13.51 -4.95 -7.27
CA HIS A 246 14.18 -3.66 -7.39
C HIS A 246 14.88 -3.28 -6.08
N VAL A 247 15.97 -2.56 -6.25
CA VAL A 247 16.70 -1.90 -5.17
C VAL A 247 17.08 -0.51 -5.67
N ALA A 248 16.73 0.52 -4.90
CA ALA A 248 17.02 1.90 -5.25
C ALA A 248 18.54 2.20 -5.24
N THR A 249 18.91 3.23 -5.95
CA THR A 249 20.27 3.80 -5.83
C THR A 249 20.44 4.39 -4.43
N PRO A 250 21.57 4.15 -3.74
CA PRO A 250 21.82 4.74 -2.44
C PRO A 250 21.93 6.26 -2.51
N ASP A 251 21.63 6.93 -1.41
CA ASP A 251 21.73 8.37 -1.28
C ASP A 251 23.18 8.84 -1.55
N PRO A 252 23.37 10.02 -2.17
CA PRO A 252 24.72 10.56 -2.36
C PRO A 252 25.40 10.81 -1.01
N LEU A 253 26.68 10.41 -0.89
CA LEU A 253 27.49 10.70 0.30
C LEU A 253 28.13 12.09 0.21
N PRO A 254 28.30 12.83 1.33
CA PRO A 254 27.88 12.46 2.69
C PRO A 254 26.37 12.57 2.90
N ALA A 255 25.79 11.69 3.72
CA ALA A 255 24.36 11.67 4.06
C ALA A 255 24.14 11.42 5.55
N THR A 256 23.26 12.20 6.17
CA THR A 256 22.94 12.09 7.60
C THR A 256 21.55 11.49 7.78
N TYR A 257 21.44 10.56 8.73
CA TYR A 257 20.22 9.85 9.05
C TYR A 257 19.96 9.89 10.55
N ASP A 258 18.75 10.29 10.91
CA ASP A 258 18.27 10.23 12.30
C ASP A 258 17.48 8.93 12.57
N HIS A 259 17.21 8.14 11.52
CA HIS A 259 16.57 6.84 11.61
C HIS A 259 17.56 5.73 11.22
N ILE A 260 17.86 4.85 12.17
CA ILE A 260 18.93 3.85 12.00
C ILE A 260 18.67 2.90 10.83
N ARG A 261 17.43 2.45 10.60
CA ARG A 261 17.13 1.50 9.54
C ARG A 261 17.34 2.09 8.15
N THR A 262 17.08 3.40 7.98
CA THR A 262 17.43 4.14 6.78
C THR A 262 18.94 4.21 6.59
N ALA A 263 19.71 4.47 7.66
CA ALA A 263 21.18 4.45 7.61
C ALA A 263 21.72 3.06 7.25
N VAL A 264 21.20 2.00 7.88
CA VAL A 264 21.58 0.60 7.60
C VAL A 264 21.25 0.22 6.16
N THR A 265 20.09 0.60 5.66
CA THR A 265 19.70 0.36 4.27
C THR A 265 20.65 1.04 3.30
N ASN A 266 20.93 2.32 3.48
CA ASN A 266 21.86 3.03 2.61
C ASN A 266 23.30 2.49 2.73
N ALA A 267 23.74 2.13 3.93
CA ALA A 267 25.04 1.47 4.13
C ALA A 267 25.12 0.13 3.38
N ALA A 268 24.05 -0.69 3.43
CA ALA A 268 23.97 -1.95 2.70
C ALA A 268 24.04 -1.72 1.18
N LEU A 269 23.30 -0.71 0.67
CA LEU A 269 23.30 -0.33 -0.75
C LEU A 269 24.69 0.12 -1.23
N HIS A 270 25.39 0.97 -0.44
CA HIS A 270 26.73 1.40 -0.76
C HIS A 270 27.74 0.24 -0.73
N ARG A 271 27.63 -0.66 0.24
CA ARG A 271 28.48 -1.86 0.30
C ARG A 271 28.23 -2.80 -0.88
N ALA A 272 26.98 -2.98 -1.28
CA ALA A 272 26.63 -3.75 -2.48
C ALA A 272 27.22 -3.12 -3.77
N ALA A 273 27.40 -1.79 -3.78
CA ALA A 273 28.10 -1.06 -4.84
C ALA A 273 29.64 -1.09 -4.71
N GLY A 274 30.19 -1.86 -3.75
CA GLY A 274 31.63 -2.03 -3.54
C GLY A 274 32.32 -0.89 -2.80
N ARG A 275 31.58 0.00 -2.12
CA ARG A 275 32.14 1.12 -1.37
C ARG A 275 32.48 0.71 0.06
N SER A 276 33.60 1.22 0.56
CA SER A 276 33.91 1.27 1.99
C SER A 276 33.25 2.50 2.60
N LEU A 277 32.81 2.41 3.84
CA LEU A 277 32.12 3.50 4.52
C LEU A 277 32.80 3.89 5.81
N ARG A 278 32.79 5.16 6.10
CA ARG A 278 33.09 5.75 7.41
C ARG A 278 31.87 6.49 7.91
N ALA A 279 31.84 6.84 9.18
CA ALA A 279 30.71 7.55 9.75
C ALA A 279 31.11 8.48 10.89
N ASP A 280 30.35 9.59 10.98
CA ASP A 280 30.19 10.30 12.25
C ASP A 280 28.94 9.75 12.91
N VAL A 281 29.05 9.25 14.14
CA VAL A 281 27.91 8.61 14.80
C VAL A 281 27.76 9.11 16.22
N THR A 282 26.51 9.47 16.57
CA THR A 282 26.09 9.70 17.95
C THR A 282 25.27 8.49 18.39
N ILE A 283 25.73 7.84 19.47
CA ILE A 283 25.07 6.68 20.05
C ILE A 283 24.64 6.97 21.48
N ARG A 284 23.65 6.23 21.95
CA ARG A 284 23.14 6.27 23.32
C ARG A 284 23.12 4.84 23.88
N GLN A 285 23.64 4.65 25.06
CA GLN A 285 23.53 3.36 25.73
C GLN A 285 22.06 3.07 26.06
N VAL A 286 21.58 1.87 25.77
CA VAL A 286 20.20 1.46 26.07
C VAL A 286 19.97 1.52 27.58
N GLY A 287 18.88 2.20 27.99
CA GLY A 287 18.55 2.43 29.39
C GLY A 287 19.29 3.60 30.05
N SER A 288 20.05 4.39 29.29
CA SER A 288 20.74 5.61 29.74
C SER A 288 20.35 6.80 28.87
N GLU A 289 20.44 8.01 29.44
CA GLU A 289 20.33 9.27 28.69
C GLU A 289 21.72 9.76 28.19
N GLU A 290 22.80 9.07 28.56
CA GLU A 290 24.15 9.44 28.14
C GLU A 290 24.39 9.13 26.67
N THR A 291 24.91 10.08 25.94
CA THR A 291 25.28 9.95 24.54
C THR A 291 26.78 10.05 24.37
N SER A 292 27.32 9.31 23.42
CA SER A 292 28.72 9.39 22.97
C SER A 292 28.74 9.67 21.46
N THR A 293 29.66 10.52 21.04
CA THR A 293 29.85 10.84 19.63
C THR A 293 31.24 10.39 19.20
N TYR A 294 31.28 9.68 18.07
CA TYR A 294 32.52 9.26 17.42
C TYR A 294 32.56 9.85 16.03
N GLU A 295 33.65 10.46 15.67
CA GLU A 295 33.86 11.08 14.36
C GLU A 295 34.78 10.21 13.52
N ASP A 296 34.52 10.14 12.23
CA ASP A 296 35.33 9.48 11.21
C ASP A 296 35.72 8.03 11.59
N VAL A 297 34.77 7.25 12.10
CA VAL A 297 34.97 5.83 12.43
C VAL A 297 34.61 4.93 11.26
N ALA A 298 35.34 3.80 11.09
CA ALA A 298 35.04 2.87 10.02
C ALA A 298 33.74 2.09 10.31
N VAL A 299 32.88 1.95 9.30
CA VAL A 299 31.75 1.02 9.34
C VAL A 299 32.25 -0.36 8.95
N VAL A 300 32.50 -1.23 9.92
CA VAL A 300 33.12 -2.55 9.69
C VAL A 300 32.11 -3.63 9.36
N ASP A 301 30.86 -3.50 9.83
CA ASP A 301 29.79 -4.45 9.51
C ASP A 301 28.44 -3.74 9.35
N VAL A 302 27.57 -4.33 8.53
CA VAL A 302 26.20 -3.88 8.29
C VAL A 302 25.29 -5.10 8.44
N ARG A 303 24.45 -5.12 9.47
CA ARG A 303 23.59 -6.25 9.81
C ARG A 303 22.15 -5.93 9.42
N GLN A 304 21.58 -6.72 8.52
CA GLN A 304 20.26 -6.48 7.98
C GLN A 304 19.70 -7.69 7.20
N HIS A 305 18.35 -7.71 7.01
CA HIS A 305 17.61 -8.68 6.20
C HIS A 305 16.70 -8.01 5.14
N LEU A 306 16.76 -6.70 5.00
CA LEU A 306 15.82 -5.95 4.16
C LEU A 306 16.33 -5.72 2.73
N VAL A 307 17.65 -5.67 2.55
CA VAL A 307 18.32 -5.36 1.27
C VAL A 307 19.14 -6.56 0.80
N GLY A 308 18.73 -7.18 -0.30
CA GLY A 308 19.50 -8.29 -0.89
C GLY A 308 19.61 -9.51 0.02
N GLU A 309 20.82 -10.08 0.09
CA GLU A 309 21.12 -11.22 0.95
C GLU A 309 21.21 -10.79 2.41
N PRO A 310 20.66 -11.60 3.35
CA PRO A 310 20.81 -11.35 4.78
C PRO A 310 22.29 -11.35 5.20
N THR A 311 22.64 -10.45 6.11
CA THR A 311 24.01 -10.33 6.62
C THR A 311 24.16 -10.76 8.09
N ASN A 312 23.06 -11.18 8.74
CA ASN A 312 23.02 -11.68 10.11
C ASN A 312 21.99 -12.81 10.25
N GLU A 313 21.85 -13.40 11.45
CA GLU A 313 20.95 -14.52 11.73
C GLU A 313 19.53 -14.09 12.16
N PHE A 314 19.34 -12.84 12.58
CA PHE A 314 18.08 -12.34 13.12
C PHE A 314 17.40 -11.36 12.16
N PRO A 315 16.27 -11.72 11.55
CA PRO A 315 15.60 -10.91 10.54
C PRO A 315 15.22 -9.49 10.97
N ILE A 316 14.94 -9.28 12.26
CA ILE A 316 14.57 -7.96 12.79
C ILE A 316 15.77 -7.10 13.17
N GLU A 317 16.98 -7.67 13.26
CA GLU A 317 18.19 -6.92 13.58
C GLU A 317 18.59 -6.03 12.41
N ASN A 318 18.70 -4.73 12.69
CA ASN A 318 19.21 -3.72 11.76
C ASN A 318 20.20 -2.85 12.53
N SER A 319 21.49 -3.06 12.28
CA SER A 319 22.55 -2.36 12.99
C SER A 319 23.78 -2.09 12.13
N LEU A 320 24.52 -1.08 12.53
CA LEU A 320 25.86 -0.77 12.02
C LEU A 320 26.89 -1.08 13.10
N VAL A 321 28.00 -1.68 12.71
CA VAL A 321 29.13 -1.91 13.58
C VAL A 321 30.24 -0.93 13.24
N PHE A 322 30.63 -0.12 14.21
CA PHE A 322 31.66 0.90 14.10
C PHE A 322 32.94 0.47 14.80
N ASP A 323 34.09 0.67 14.16
CA ASP A 323 35.40 0.49 14.78
C ASP A 323 35.79 1.77 15.50
N THR A 324 35.51 1.81 16.80
CA THR A 324 35.77 2.99 17.62
C THR A 324 37.08 2.85 18.41
N PRO A 325 37.65 3.96 18.95
CA PRO A 325 38.82 3.90 19.83
C PRO A 325 38.62 3.03 21.07
N ASP A 326 37.35 2.86 21.50
CA ASP A 326 36.99 2.03 22.67
C ASP A 326 36.70 0.57 22.29
N GLY A 327 36.92 0.21 21.02
CA GLY A 327 36.65 -1.10 20.44
C GLY A 327 35.41 -1.09 19.54
N PRO A 328 35.07 -2.22 18.91
CA PRO A 328 33.93 -2.29 18.01
C PRO A 328 32.61 -2.15 18.78
N ILE A 329 31.75 -1.24 18.31
CA ILE A 329 30.43 -0.96 18.88
C ILE A 329 29.37 -1.24 17.81
N ALA A 330 28.38 -2.08 18.14
CA ALA A 330 27.19 -2.25 17.33
C ALA A 330 26.09 -1.31 17.84
N ALA A 331 25.54 -0.48 16.93
CA ALA A 331 24.43 0.40 17.25
C ALA A 331 23.24 0.13 16.32
N GLY A 332 22.09 -0.07 16.94
CA GLY A 332 20.83 -0.43 16.27
C GLY A 332 19.69 0.51 16.61
N GLY A 333 18.46 -0.04 16.72
CA GLY A 333 17.23 0.71 16.90
C GLY A 333 17.06 1.38 18.26
N ASN A 334 16.02 2.20 18.32
CA ASN A 334 15.66 2.99 19.50
C ASN A 334 15.17 2.14 20.69
N ASP A 335 15.20 2.72 21.88
CA ASP A 335 14.54 2.20 23.07
C ASP A 335 13.05 1.95 22.80
N GLY A 336 12.62 0.71 22.86
CA GLY A 336 11.23 0.31 22.61
C GLY A 336 10.98 -0.44 21.31
N SER A 337 11.92 -0.48 20.36
CA SER A 337 11.89 -1.46 19.28
C SER A 337 12.25 -2.86 19.82
N LEU A 338 11.76 -3.92 19.15
CA LEU A 338 12.04 -5.32 19.51
C LEU A 338 13.52 -5.73 19.38
N GLN A 339 14.41 -4.80 19.03
CA GLN A 339 15.81 -5.02 18.70
C GLN A 339 16.85 -4.86 19.82
N PRO A 340 16.58 -4.32 21.00
CA PRO A 340 17.62 -3.79 21.89
C PRO A 340 18.47 -4.83 22.60
N PHE A 341 18.18 -6.12 22.46
CA PHE A 341 18.82 -7.13 23.32
C PHE A 341 20.25 -7.51 22.95
N TYR A 342 20.76 -7.13 21.78
CA TYR A 342 22.04 -7.60 21.28
C TYR A 342 23.15 -6.54 21.22
N GLU A 343 22.81 -5.27 21.19
CA GLU A 343 23.78 -4.23 20.82
C GLU A 343 24.15 -3.30 21.97
N GLY A 344 23.29 -3.13 22.93
CA GLY A 344 23.54 -2.27 24.09
C GLY A 344 23.55 -0.78 23.76
N TYR A 345 23.51 -0.39 22.46
CA TYR A 345 23.52 0.99 22.01
C TYR A 345 22.48 1.25 20.94
N ALA A 346 21.79 2.38 21.06
CA ALA A 346 20.92 2.93 20.05
C ALA A 346 21.66 4.03 19.27
N ALA A 347 21.58 4.03 17.95
CA ALA A 347 22.05 5.13 17.16
C ALA A 347 21.04 6.28 17.22
N VAL A 348 21.52 7.48 17.57
CA VAL A 348 20.73 8.71 17.63
C VAL A 348 20.81 9.44 16.29
N SER A 349 22.03 9.48 15.70
CA SER A 349 22.27 10.06 14.38
C SER A 349 23.48 9.38 13.76
N VAL A 350 23.44 9.16 12.44
CA VAL A 350 24.53 8.57 11.66
C VAL A 350 24.75 9.39 10.41
N THR A 351 25.95 9.96 10.25
CA THR A 351 26.37 10.57 8.99
C THR A 351 27.32 9.61 8.28
N LEU A 352 26.87 9.02 7.18
CA LEU A 352 27.70 8.16 6.34
C LEU A 352 28.56 9.02 5.41
N VAL A 353 29.82 8.66 5.28
CA VAL A 353 30.80 9.28 4.37
C VAL A 353 31.51 8.19 3.56
N ASP A 354 32.06 8.57 2.39
CA ASP A 354 32.82 7.65 1.55
C ASP A 354 34.17 7.34 2.23
N GLY A 355 34.41 6.07 2.45
CA GLY A 355 35.73 5.62 2.97
C GLY A 355 36.77 5.71 1.86
N ILE A 356 37.71 6.61 1.97
CA ILE A 356 38.83 6.64 1.06
C ILE A 356 39.59 5.35 1.27
N VAL A 357 39.65 4.49 0.27
CA VAL A 357 40.61 3.40 0.24
C VAL A 357 41.95 4.03 -0.01
N GLU A 358 42.77 4.24 1.05
CA GLU A 358 44.19 4.50 0.86
C GLU A 358 44.78 3.30 0.12
N SER A 359 45.15 3.56 -1.14
CA SER A 359 45.75 2.60 -2.07
C SER A 359 47.21 2.33 -1.73
#